data_31529815fbad502ef34eac2b7148eafb
#
_entry.id   31529815fbad502ef34eac2b7148eafb
#
_cell.length_a   1.000
_cell.length_b   1.000
_cell.length_c   1.000
_cell.angle_alpha   90.00
_cell.angle_beta   90.00
_cell.angle_gamma   90.00
#
_symmetry.space_group_name_H-M   'P 1'
#
loop_
_entity.id
_entity.type
_entity.pdbx_description
1 polymer ?
#
loop_
_entity_poly.entity_id
_entity_poly.type
_entity_poly.pdbx_seq_one_letter_code
_entity_poly.pdbx_strand_id
1 'polypeptide(L)'
;MLTVINSIENEVKNNDMGTFHRFTKAAGAEKIYERKEYIILRVKKGYIVYNTKKNFENGHTHLQSFEMSKTLIDNIIRKKRPKTNNAYLIESHIRVTKDSKYKQILEEMLEAKKNKTKDKKYNNRSYCNAC
;
A
#
# COMPACT_ATOMS: atom_id res chain seq x y z
N MET A 1 -7.36 1.81 23.31
CA MET A 1 -6.22 1.24 22.57
C MET A 1 -6.24 -0.27 22.50
N LEU A 2 -6.15 -0.93 23.63
CA LEU A 2 -6.17 -2.40 23.62
C LEU A 2 -7.43 -2.96 22.97
N THR A 3 -8.57 -2.34 23.21
CA THR A 3 -9.84 -2.79 22.62
C THR A 3 -9.81 -2.70 21.09
N VAL A 4 -9.21 -1.62 20.56
CA VAL A 4 -9.09 -1.41 19.13
C VAL A 4 -8.20 -2.51 18.51
N ILE A 5 -7.06 -2.79 19.13
CA ILE A 5 -6.13 -3.79 18.65
C ILE A 5 -6.76 -5.18 18.70
N ASN A 6 -7.51 -5.49 19.75
CA ASN A 6 -8.20 -6.78 19.86
C ASN A 6 -9.22 -6.95 18.75
N SER A 7 -9.93 -5.87 18.39
CA SER A 7 -10.89 -5.91 17.30
C SER A 7 -10.20 -6.24 15.97
N ILE A 8 -9.05 -5.62 15.73
CA ILE A 8 -8.27 -5.88 14.52
C ILE A 8 -7.76 -7.32 14.51
N GLU A 9 -7.28 -7.80 15.64
CA GLU A 9 -6.79 -9.18 15.74
C GLU A 9 -7.89 -10.19 15.43
N ASN A 10 -9.12 -9.92 15.86
CA ASN A 10 -10.24 -10.80 15.55
C ASN A 10 -10.52 -10.84 14.06
N GLU A 11 -10.34 -9.72 13.37
CA GLU A 11 -10.57 -9.64 11.93
C GLU A 11 -9.50 -10.39 11.14
N VAL A 12 -8.27 -10.39 11.62
CA VAL A 12 -7.14 -10.99 10.88
C VAL A 12 -6.71 -12.36 11.39
N LYS A 13 -7.37 -12.90 12.38
CA LYS A 13 -6.92 -14.14 13.03
C LYS A 13 -6.81 -15.34 12.09
N ASN A 14 -7.56 -15.33 11.00
CA ASN A 14 -7.51 -16.42 10.03
C ASN A 14 -6.40 -16.23 9.00
N ASN A 15 -5.66 -15.11 9.08
CA ASN A 15 -4.57 -14.80 8.16
C ASN A 15 -3.23 -14.97 8.90
N ASP A 16 -2.72 -13.88 9.48
CA ASP A 16 -1.42 -13.90 10.14
C ASP A 16 -1.48 -13.10 11.43
N MET A 17 -2.24 -13.62 12.38
CA MET A 17 -2.44 -12.93 13.65
C MET A 17 -1.15 -12.75 14.44
N GLY A 18 -0.28 -13.77 14.42
CA GLY A 18 0.97 -13.72 15.17
C GLY A 18 1.87 -12.55 14.73
N THR A 19 2.05 -12.40 13.43
CA THR A 19 2.88 -11.33 12.88
C THR A 19 2.24 -9.97 13.13
N PHE A 20 0.93 -9.88 12.90
CA PHE A 20 0.19 -8.65 13.12
C PHE A 20 0.27 -8.20 14.58
N HIS A 21 0.05 -9.13 15.49
CA HIS A 21 0.08 -8.84 16.94
C HIS A 21 1.46 -8.33 17.37
N ARG A 22 2.52 -9.02 16.93
CA ARG A 22 3.88 -8.62 17.27
C ARG A 22 4.20 -7.23 16.72
N PHE A 23 3.78 -6.97 15.50
CA PHE A 23 4.02 -5.67 14.87
C PHE A 23 3.31 -4.55 15.64
N THR A 24 2.01 -4.71 15.89
CA THR A 24 1.23 -3.65 16.55
C THR A 24 1.76 -3.36 17.94
N LYS A 25 2.16 -4.39 18.66
CA LYS A 25 2.69 -4.24 20.01
C LYS A 25 4.02 -3.50 20.00
N ALA A 26 4.93 -3.91 19.10
CA ALA A 26 6.26 -3.32 19.01
C ALA A 26 6.24 -1.88 18.48
N ALA A 27 5.37 -1.59 17.53
CA ALA A 27 5.30 -0.28 16.90
C ALA A 27 4.39 0.72 17.62
N GLY A 28 3.63 0.27 18.61
CA GLY A 28 2.67 1.13 19.27
C GLY A 28 1.59 1.61 18.33
N ALA A 29 1.17 0.74 17.41
CA ALA A 29 0.22 1.11 16.37
C ALA A 29 -1.18 1.33 16.91
N GLU A 30 -1.87 2.30 16.34
CA GLU A 30 -3.22 2.66 16.73
C GLU A 30 -4.11 2.74 15.49
N LYS A 31 -5.23 2.01 15.50
CA LYS A 31 -6.19 2.11 14.39
C LYS A 31 -6.90 3.46 14.48
N ILE A 32 -6.77 4.25 13.42
CA ILE A 32 -7.39 5.58 13.37
C ILE A 32 -8.44 5.71 12.26
N TYR A 33 -8.58 4.68 11.43
CA TYR A 33 -9.52 4.74 10.31
C TYR A 33 -9.86 3.32 9.86
N GLU A 34 -11.11 3.13 9.46
CA GLU A 34 -11.56 1.84 8.94
C GLU A 34 -12.62 2.09 7.88
N ARG A 35 -12.48 1.38 6.75
CA ARG A 35 -13.47 1.43 5.68
C ARG A 35 -13.47 0.09 4.99
N LYS A 36 -14.59 -0.63 5.08
CA LYS A 36 -14.72 -2.01 4.57
C LYS A 36 -13.65 -2.89 5.21
N GLU A 37 -12.86 -3.61 4.39
CA GLU A 37 -11.79 -4.47 4.92
C GLU A 37 -10.47 -3.71 5.15
N TYR A 38 -10.45 -2.42 4.87
CA TYR A 38 -9.21 -1.63 4.96
C TYR A 38 -9.15 -0.85 6.24
N ILE A 39 -7.98 -0.83 6.87
CA ILE A 39 -7.75 -0.03 8.07
C ILE A 39 -6.48 0.80 7.89
N ILE A 40 -6.42 1.90 8.63
CA ILE A 40 -5.21 2.72 8.71
C ILE A 40 -4.75 2.72 10.14
N LEU A 41 -3.48 2.36 10.33
CA LEU A 41 -2.83 2.38 11.63
C LEU A 41 -1.87 3.55 11.69
N ARG A 42 -1.92 4.31 12.77
CA ARG A 42 -0.93 5.35 13.01
C ARG A 42 0.22 4.74 13.78
N VAL A 43 1.43 4.95 13.29
CA VAL A 43 2.64 4.47 13.93
C VAL A 43 3.60 5.63 14.14
N LYS A 44 4.74 5.35 14.78
CA LYS A 44 5.68 6.38 15.18
C LYS A 44 6.17 7.25 14.02
N LYS A 45 6.37 6.67 12.85
CA LYS A 45 6.94 7.38 11.70
C LYS A 45 6.00 7.38 10.49
N GLY A 46 4.72 7.43 10.72
CA GLY A 46 3.78 7.52 9.59
C GLY A 46 2.55 6.67 9.79
N TYR A 47 2.11 6.08 8.70
CA TYR A 47 0.85 5.36 8.67
C TYR A 47 1.00 4.05 7.94
N ILE A 48 0.19 3.07 8.33
CA ILE A 48 0.16 1.78 7.66
C ILE A 48 -1.26 1.53 7.18
N VAL A 49 -1.41 1.23 5.89
CA VAL A 49 -2.68 0.81 5.33
C VAL A 49 -2.64 -0.71 5.23
N TYR A 50 -3.66 -1.36 5.74
CA TYR A 50 -3.72 -2.81 5.75
C TYR A 50 -5.07 -3.31 5.28
N ASN A 51 -5.05 -4.33 4.41
CA ASN A 51 -6.24 -5.05 3.97
C ASN A 51 -6.40 -6.27 4.89
N THR A 52 -7.40 -6.24 5.76
CA THR A 52 -7.58 -7.28 6.77
C THR A 52 -7.94 -8.64 6.17
N LYS A 53 -8.23 -8.71 4.88
CA LYS A 53 -8.50 -9.98 4.19
C LYS A 53 -7.23 -10.63 3.67
N LYS A 54 -6.06 -10.04 3.90
CA LYS A 54 -4.78 -10.57 3.46
C LYS A 54 -3.86 -10.78 4.66
N ASN A 55 -2.80 -11.59 4.47
CA ASN A 55 -1.75 -11.70 5.46
C ASN A 55 -1.15 -10.34 5.69
N PHE A 56 -0.82 -10.01 6.93
CA PHE A 56 -0.27 -8.69 7.24
C PHE A 56 1.00 -8.40 6.43
N GLU A 57 1.90 -9.35 6.33
CA GLU A 57 3.15 -9.15 5.58
C GLU A 57 2.93 -8.75 4.14
N ASN A 58 1.94 -9.36 3.49
CA ASN A 58 1.69 -9.14 2.07
C ASN A 58 0.62 -8.09 1.79
N GLY A 59 -0.17 -7.74 2.78
CA GLY A 59 -1.33 -6.90 2.59
C GLY A 59 -1.25 -5.51 3.19
N HIS A 60 -0.07 -5.08 3.60
CA HIS A 60 0.07 -3.74 4.17
C HIS A 60 1.11 -2.92 3.42
N THR A 61 1.03 -1.60 3.59
CA THR A 61 1.99 -0.68 3.03
C THR A 61 2.18 0.50 3.99
N HIS A 62 3.37 1.09 3.95
CA HIS A 62 3.72 2.24 4.79
C HIS A 62 3.63 3.52 3.98
N LEU A 63 2.91 4.50 4.51
CA LEU A 63 2.77 5.80 3.87
C LEU A 63 3.07 6.90 4.87
N GLN A 64 3.40 8.08 4.37
CA GLN A 64 3.81 9.19 5.21
C GLN A 64 2.67 10.11 5.63
N SER A 65 1.53 10.00 4.98
CA SER A 65 0.43 10.92 5.18
C SER A 65 -0.89 10.18 5.34
N PHE A 66 -1.73 10.68 6.24
CA PHE A 66 -3.06 10.15 6.45
C PHE A 66 -3.92 10.35 5.20
N GLU A 67 -3.77 11.50 4.55
CA GLU A 67 -4.53 11.79 3.34
C GLU A 67 -4.17 10.84 2.20
N MET A 68 -2.89 10.55 2.02
CA MET A 68 -2.44 9.57 1.04
C MET A 68 -3.00 8.19 1.34
N SER A 69 -3.06 7.83 2.62
CA SER A 69 -3.60 6.54 3.04
C SER A 69 -5.08 6.41 2.72
N LYS A 70 -5.86 7.46 3.00
CA LYS A 70 -7.29 7.47 2.66
C LYS A 70 -7.50 7.43 1.16
N THR A 71 -6.68 8.18 0.41
CA THR A 71 -6.77 8.21 -1.05
C THR A 71 -6.49 6.84 -1.64
N LEU A 72 -5.50 6.14 -1.09
CA LEU A 72 -5.18 4.78 -1.55
C LEU A 72 -6.38 3.85 -1.36
N ILE A 73 -6.99 3.88 -0.21
CA ILE A 73 -8.17 3.06 0.08
C ILE A 73 -9.32 3.42 -0.86
N ASP A 74 -9.56 4.71 -1.07
CA ASP A 74 -10.63 5.17 -1.96
C ASP A 74 -10.39 4.68 -3.39
N ASN A 75 -9.16 4.79 -3.88
CA ASN A 75 -8.81 4.33 -5.21
C ASN A 75 -9.08 2.84 -5.38
N ILE A 76 -8.68 2.05 -4.39
CA ILE A 76 -8.87 0.60 -4.45
C ILE A 76 -10.35 0.24 -4.44
N ILE A 77 -11.12 0.85 -3.55
CA ILE A 77 -12.55 0.56 -3.45
C ILE A 77 -13.28 0.94 -4.73
N ARG A 78 -12.96 2.08 -5.30
CA ARG A 78 -13.58 2.57 -6.53
C ARG A 78 -12.90 2.06 -7.80
N LYS A 79 -11.83 1.32 -7.64
CA LYS A 79 -11.04 0.76 -8.75
C LYS A 79 -10.58 1.84 -9.71
N LYS A 80 -10.13 2.96 -9.15
CA LYS A 80 -9.59 4.08 -9.91
C LYS A 80 -8.10 3.92 -10.11
N ARG A 81 -7.61 4.36 -11.24
CA ARG A 81 -6.17 4.42 -11.46
C ARG A 81 -5.60 5.54 -10.61
N PRO A 82 -4.55 5.28 -9.82
CA PRO A 82 -3.94 6.35 -9.03
C PRO A 82 -3.31 7.41 -9.93
N LYS A 83 -3.52 8.67 -9.57
CA LYS A 83 -2.94 9.79 -10.32
C LYS A 83 -1.57 10.10 -9.74
N THR A 84 -0.59 9.27 -10.08
CA THR A 84 0.76 9.42 -9.55
C THR A 84 1.80 8.88 -10.51
N ASN A 85 2.97 9.47 -10.46
CA ASN A 85 4.13 8.96 -11.16
C ASN A 85 5.08 8.22 -10.23
N ASN A 86 4.71 8.09 -8.97
CA ASN A 86 5.55 7.46 -7.98
C ASN A 86 5.35 5.94 -7.98
N ALA A 87 6.39 5.21 -8.35
CA ALA A 87 6.34 3.76 -8.43
C ALA A 87 5.98 3.14 -7.07
N TYR A 88 6.48 3.69 -5.99
CA TYR A 88 6.18 3.18 -4.65
C TYR A 88 4.69 3.24 -4.35
N LEU A 89 4.02 4.33 -4.73
CA LEU A 89 2.58 4.46 -4.50
C LEU A 89 1.79 3.46 -5.35
N ILE A 90 2.21 3.22 -6.59
CA ILE A 90 1.56 2.22 -7.44
C ILE A 90 1.74 0.83 -6.81
N GLU A 91 2.94 0.52 -6.36
CA GLU A 91 3.21 -0.76 -5.70
C GLU A 91 2.40 -0.90 -4.40
N SER A 92 2.19 0.20 -3.68
CA SER A 92 1.39 0.20 -2.47
C SER A 92 -0.05 -0.23 -2.75
N HIS A 93 -0.63 0.25 -3.85
CA HIS A 93 -1.96 -0.17 -4.27
C HIS A 93 -1.98 -1.67 -4.58
N ILE A 94 -0.94 -2.15 -5.27
CA ILE A 94 -0.82 -3.58 -5.63
C ILE A 94 -0.77 -4.45 -4.37
N ARG A 95 -0.01 -4.03 -3.37
CA ARG A 95 0.13 -4.79 -2.13
C ARG A 95 -1.18 -4.89 -1.35
N VAL A 96 -1.95 -3.83 -1.34
CA VAL A 96 -3.14 -3.73 -0.49
C VAL A 96 -4.39 -4.32 -1.15
N THR A 97 -4.49 -4.23 -2.48
CA THR A 97 -5.67 -4.75 -3.17
C THR A 97 -5.69 -6.27 -3.21
N LYS A 98 -6.89 -6.85 -3.16
CA LYS A 98 -7.08 -8.28 -3.35
C LYS A 98 -7.76 -8.57 -4.68
N ASP A 99 -8.13 -7.53 -5.43
CA ASP A 99 -8.80 -7.64 -6.71
C ASP A 99 -7.77 -7.88 -7.81
N SER A 100 -7.82 -9.05 -8.45
CA SER A 100 -6.84 -9.43 -9.47
C SER A 100 -6.90 -8.57 -10.72
N LYS A 101 -8.09 -8.12 -11.10
CA LYS A 101 -8.23 -7.27 -12.29
C LYS A 101 -7.65 -5.88 -12.04
N TYR A 102 -7.93 -5.31 -10.88
CA TYR A 102 -7.38 -4.01 -10.50
C TYR A 102 -5.86 -4.11 -10.37
N LYS A 103 -5.38 -5.18 -9.77
CA LYS A 103 -3.95 -5.43 -9.64
C LYS A 103 -3.27 -5.46 -11.01
N GLN A 104 -3.89 -6.10 -11.98
CA GLN A 104 -3.34 -6.17 -13.33
C GLN A 104 -3.21 -4.78 -13.95
N ILE A 105 -4.22 -3.93 -13.79
CA ILE A 105 -4.18 -2.56 -14.27
C ILE A 105 -2.99 -1.81 -13.64
N LEU A 106 -2.81 -1.97 -12.35
CA LEU A 106 -1.72 -1.32 -11.63
C LEU A 106 -0.36 -1.83 -12.09
N GLU A 107 -0.25 -3.12 -12.33
CA GLU A 107 0.99 -3.72 -12.82
C GLU A 107 1.34 -3.21 -14.21
N GLU A 108 0.35 -3.02 -15.05
CA GLU A 108 0.53 -2.44 -16.38
C GLU A 108 1.02 -0.99 -16.29
N MET A 109 0.45 -0.23 -15.37
CA MET A 109 0.88 1.14 -15.12
C MET A 109 2.34 1.18 -14.66
N LEU A 110 2.70 0.29 -13.77
CA LEU A 110 4.06 0.22 -13.24
C LEU A 110 5.06 -0.17 -14.32
N GLU A 111 4.70 -1.12 -15.16
CA GLU A 111 5.53 -1.56 -16.27
C GLU A 111 5.74 -0.46 -17.29
N ALA A 112 4.69 0.25 -17.65
CA ALA A 112 4.77 1.38 -18.58
C ALA A 112 5.69 2.47 -18.03
N LYS A 113 5.63 2.72 -16.72
CA LYS A 113 6.50 3.70 -16.09
C LYS A 113 7.97 3.26 -16.12
N LYS A 114 8.24 1.99 -15.87
CA LYS A 114 9.60 1.45 -15.92
C LYS A 114 10.19 1.56 -17.32
N ASN A 115 9.40 1.21 -18.32
CA ASN A 115 9.83 1.29 -19.71
C ASN A 115 10.12 2.74 -20.11
N LYS A 116 9.25 3.65 -19.73
CA LYS A 116 9.42 5.06 -20.02
C LYS A 116 10.68 5.62 -19.38
N THR A 117 10.96 5.25 -18.15
CA THR A 117 12.17 5.67 -17.45
C THR A 117 13.42 5.09 -18.10
N LYS A 118 13.33 3.85 -18.52
CA LYS A 118 14.42 3.18 -19.18
C LYS A 118 14.76 3.82 -20.52
N ASP A 119 13.73 4.12 -21.30
CA ASP A 119 13.90 4.79 -22.59
C ASP A 119 14.50 6.18 -22.42
N LYS A 120 14.02 6.91 -21.45
CA LYS A 120 14.53 8.24 -21.15
C LYS A 120 16.01 8.21 -20.78
N LYS A 121 16.37 7.23 -19.98
CA LYS A 121 17.76 7.06 -19.57
C LYS A 121 18.65 6.71 -20.77
N TYR A 122 18.15 5.88 -21.64
CA TYR A 122 18.83 5.47 -22.83
C TYR A 122 19.03 6.65 -23.77
N ASN A 123 18.00 7.45 -23.98
CA ASN A 123 18.07 8.64 -24.81
C ASN A 123 19.04 9.66 -24.25
N ASN A 124 19.09 9.85 -22.96
CA ASN A 124 20.04 10.75 -22.33
C ASN A 124 21.46 10.31 -22.59
N ARG A 125 21.70 9.03 -22.59
CA ARG A 125 23.01 8.49 -22.87
C ARG A 125 23.42 8.74 -24.31
N SER A 126 22.48 8.54 -25.20
CA SER A 126 22.63 8.78 -26.58
C SER A 126 22.94 10.23 -26.87
N TYR A 127 22.24 11.08 -26.18
CA TYR A 127 22.38 12.48 -26.22
C TYR A 127 23.71 12.93 -25.78
N CYS A 128 24.11 12.42 -24.69
CA CYS A 128 25.25 12.86 -24.01
C CYS A 128 26.47 12.39 -24.61
N ASN A 129 26.32 11.54 -25.31
CA ASN A 129 27.39 11.05 -26.01
C ASN A 129 27.62 11.63 -27.26
N ALA A 130 26.93 12.25 -27.57
CA ALA A 130 26.28 13.14 -27.03
C ALA A 130 26.44 13.18 -25.70
N CYS A 131 26.40 12.76 -25.10
CA CYS A 131 26.65 12.70 -23.84
C CYS A 131 26.86 11.23 -23.48
#